data_f0b0756ee4cd13b8e7709dcfacecc00c
#
_entry.id   f0b0756ee4cd13b8e7709dcfacecc00c
#
_cell.length_a   1.000
_cell.length_b   1.000
_cell.length_c   1.000
_cell.angle_alpha   90.00
_cell.angle_beta   90.00
_cell.angle_gamma   90.00
#
_symmetry.space_group_name_H-M   'P 1'
#
loop_
_entity.id
_entity.type
_entity.pdbx_description
1 polymer ?
#
loop_
_entity_poly.entity_id
_entity_poly.type
_entity_poly.pdbx_seq_one_letter_code
_entity_poly.pdbx_strand_id
1 'polypeptide(L)'
;MTKPVQTIDVLLAEHAELEKRLSDPELHSNPDEARKAGRRFARLAPIVGMYRKLVAARDDLETARELALDDESFADEVIELESRVGELDTQLTDMLAPRDPHDADDIVLEVKSGEGGEESALFAADLARMYIRYAERHGWTVTVLGETTSDLGGYKDATLAIASKGDAADGVWSRMKFEGGVHRVQRVPVTESQGRVHTSAAGVLVYPEPEEVGEVQIDESDLRIDVYRSSGKGGQGVNTTDSAVRITHLPTGIVVTCQNERSQLQNKARALQVLAARLQVMAEEQALADASADRASQIRTVDRSERIRTYNFPENRITDHRIGFKAHNLDQVLDGDLDALFDALSAADKQSRLQQA
;
A
#
# COMPACT_ATOMS: atom_id res chain seq x y z
N MET A 1 16.04 22.53 -5.95
CA MET A 1 16.82 21.54 -6.72
C MET A 1 17.99 20.91 -5.94
N THR A 2 17.96 20.86 -4.62
CA THR A 2 19.11 20.41 -3.79
C THR A 2 18.85 19.12 -2.98
N LYS A 3 17.63 18.60 -2.98
CA LYS A 3 17.25 17.42 -2.15
C LYS A 3 17.68 16.04 -2.70
N PRO A 4 17.62 15.71 -4.01
CA PRO A 4 18.01 14.37 -4.48
C PRO A 4 19.51 14.09 -4.30
N VAL A 5 20.37 15.10 -4.42
CA VAL A 5 21.82 14.94 -4.26
C VAL A 5 22.19 14.66 -2.80
N GLN A 6 21.57 15.35 -1.86
CA GLN A 6 21.77 15.07 -0.42
C GLN A 6 21.28 13.66 -0.03
N THR A 7 20.22 13.17 -0.67
CA THR A 7 19.68 11.84 -0.39
C THR A 7 20.65 10.74 -0.87
N ILE A 8 21.24 10.88 -2.06
CA ILE A 8 22.18 9.86 -2.57
C ILE A 8 23.47 9.81 -1.77
N ASP A 9 24.02 10.96 -1.35
CA ASP A 9 25.23 11.02 -0.53
C ASP A 9 25.05 10.31 0.81
N VAL A 10 23.89 10.48 1.44
CA VAL A 10 23.54 9.78 2.68
C VAL A 10 23.48 8.27 2.47
N LEU A 11 22.88 7.80 1.36
CA LEU A 11 22.80 6.37 1.03
C LEU A 11 24.17 5.78 0.72
N LEU A 12 25.04 6.52 0.04
CA LEU A 12 26.43 6.12 -0.23
C LEU A 12 27.22 5.95 1.07
N ALA A 13 27.09 6.92 1.99
CA ALA A 13 27.75 6.86 3.30
C ALA A 13 27.22 5.68 4.13
N GLU A 14 25.90 5.46 4.15
CA GLU A 14 25.28 4.32 4.83
C GLU A 14 25.76 2.98 4.25
N HIS A 15 25.83 2.86 2.92
CA HIS A 15 26.33 1.65 2.27
C HIS A 15 27.78 1.33 2.66
N ALA A 16 28.65 2.35 2.64
CA ALA A 16 30.05 2.20 3.01
C ALA A 16 30.21 1.79 4.50
N GLU A 17 29.40 2.37 5.39
CA GLU A 17 29.39 2.01 6.81
C GLU A 17 28.91 0.57 7.03
N LEU A 18 27.85 0.15 6.31
CA LEU A 18 27.34 -1.22 6.38
C LEU A 18 28.35 -2.23 5.83
N GLU A 19 29.06 -1.91 4.75
CA GLU A 19 30.14 -2.73 4.20
C GLU A 19 31.24 -2.95 5.22
N LYS A 20 31.66 -1.88 5.92
CA LYS A 20 32.64 -1.96 7.00
C LYS A 20 32.13 -2.79 8.17
N ARG A 21 30.87 -2.58 8.62
CA ARG A 21 30.27 -3.36 9.70
C ARG A 21 30.12 -4.85 9.35
N LEU A 22 29.75 -5.19 8.13
CA LEU A 22 29.64 -6.58 7.68
C LEU A 22 30.99 -7.29 7.57
N SER A 23 32.08 -6.52 7.43
CA SER A 23 33.44 -7.04 7.43
C SER A 23 34.00 -7.25 8.85
N ASP A 24 33.28 -6.81 9.89
CA ASP A 24 33.71 -6.93 11.29
C ASP A 24 33.35 -8.31 11.84
N PRO A 25 34.36 -9.09 12.32
CA PRO A 25 34.13 -10.40 12.93
C PRO A 25 33.21 -10.36 14.18
N GLU A 26 33.18 -9.24 14.91
CA GLU A 26 32.35 -9.10 16.10
C GLU A 26 30.85 -9.09 15.77
N LEU A 27 30.46 -8.61 14.58
CA LEU A 27 29.07 -8.63 14.15
C LEU A 27 28.52 -10.04 14.02
N HIS A 28 29.35 -11.00 13.67
CA HIS A 28 28.95 -12.42 13.53
C HIS A 28 28.56 -13.06 14.86
N SER A 29 28.94 -12.48 15.99
CA SER A 29 28.49 -12.91 17.32
C SER A 29 27.03 -12.58 17.61
N ASN A 30 26.42 -11.64 16.86
CA ASN A 30 25.00 -11.26 16.97
C ASN A 30 24.26 -11.53 15.64
N PRO A 31 23.66 -12.73 15.46
CA PRO A 31 23.03 -13.13 14.19
C PRO A 31 21.89 -12.21 13.72
N ASP A 32 21.16 -11.60 14.66
CA ASP A 32 20.04 -10.73 14.31
C ASP A 32 20.49 -9.36 13.76
N GLU A 33 21.54 -8.79 14.35
CA GLU A 33 22.16 -7.56 13.83
C GLU A 33 22.85 -7.81 12.49
N ALA A 34 23.56 -8.93 12.35
CA ALA A 34 24.19 -9.31 11.08
C ALA A 34 23.14 -9.47 9.96
N ARG A 35 22.00 -10.09 10.27
CA ARG A 35 20.89 -10.26 9.31
C ARG A 35 20.26 -8.93 8.92
N LYS A 36 20.02 -8.04 9.89
CA LYS A 36 19.49 -6.67 9.62
C LYS A 36 20.44 -5.87 8.74
N ALA A 37 21.73 -5.85 9.10
CA ALA A 37 22.75 -5.14 8.32
C ALA A 37 22.89 -5.70 6.90
N GLY A 38 22.91 -7.05 6.76
CA GLY A 38 22.98 -7.73 5.46
C GLY A 38 21.78 -7.42 4.54
N ARG A 39 20.55 -7.44 5.07
CA ARG A 39 19.35 -7.04 4.29
C ARG A 39 19.42 -5.58 3.85
N ARG A 40 19.83 -4.68 4.74
CA ARG A 40 19.94 -3.26 4.41
C ARG A 40 21.01 -3.00 3.36
N PHE A 41 22.17 -3.64 3.48
CA PHE A 41 23.25 -3.59 2.50
C PHE A 41 22.79 -4.10 1.12
N ALA A 42 22.15 -5.27 1.06
CA ALA A 42 21.63 -5.86 -0.17
C ALA A 42 20.60 -4.95 -0.86
N ARG A 43 19.81 -4.20 -0.08
CA ARG A 43 18.84 -3.23 -0.60
C ARG A 43 19.50 -1.98 -1.17
N LEU A 44 20.63 -1.52 -0.61
CA LEU A 44 21.35 -0.33 -1.08
C LEU A 44 22.28 -0.62 -2.25
N ALA A 45 22.81 -1.83 -2.35
CA ALA A 45 23.80 -2.21 -3.38
C ALA A 45 23.36 -1.89 -4.83
N PRO A 46 22.11 -2.18 -5.27
CA PRO A 46 21.67 -1.82 -6.62
C PRO A 46 21.65 -0.31 -6.86
N ILE A 47 21.23 0.50 -5.87
CA ILE A 47 21.17 1.97 -5.96
C ILE A 47 22.58 2.53 -6.12
N VAL A 48 23.53 2.08 -5.29
CA VAL A 48 24.94 2.47 -5.34
C VAL A 48 25.58 2.05 -6.66
N GLY A 49 25.25 0.83 -7.15
CA GLY A 49 25.71 0.34 -8.45
C GLY A 49 25.21 1.19 -9.61
N MET A 50 23.93 1.60 -9.57
CA MET A 50 23.34 2.49 -10.60
C MET A 50 23.98 3.88 -10.58
N TYR A 51 24.17 4.45 -9.38
CA TYR A 51 24.85 5.74 -9.24
C TYR A 51 26.27 5.73 -9.79
N ARG A 52 27.04 4.67 -9.49
CA ARG A 52 28.41 4.53 -10.05
C ARG A 52 28.42 4.48 -11.59
N LYS A 53 27.44 3.79 -12.19
CA LYS A 53 27.26 3.75 -13.64
C LYS A 53 26.94 5.13 -14.22
N LEU A 54 26.08 5.87 -13.53
CA LEU A 54 25.72 7.23 -13.94
C LEU A 54 26.93 8.18 -13.88
N VAL A 55 27.73 8.10 -12.80
CA VAL A 55 28.96 8.90 -12.67
C VAL A 55 29.93 8.58 -13.80
N ALA A 56 30.22 7.30 -14.05
CA ALA A 56 31.10 6.89 -15.13
C ALA A 56 30.60 7.39 -16.52
N ALA A 57 29.29 7.25 -16.79
CA ALA A 57 28.73 7.74 -18.05
C ALA A 57 28.81 9.27 -18.20
N ARG A 58 28.74 10.02 -17.10
CA ARG A 58 28.94 11.48 -17.10
C ARG A 58 30.40 11.87 -17.39
N ASP A 59 31.36 11.14 -16.80
CA ASP A 59 32.78 11.33 -17.02
C ASP A 59 33.14 11.00 -18.48
N ASP A 60 32.59 9.91 -19.03
CA ASP A 60 32.75 9.53 -20.44
C ASP A 60 32.17 10.62 -21.36
N LEU A 61 30.99 11.16 -21.06
CA LEU A 61 30.35 12.23 -21.81
C LEU A 61 31.17 13.54 -21.79
N GLU A 62 31.74 13.90 -20.64
CA GLU A 62 32.62 15.08 -20.53
C GLU A 62 33.85 14.90 -21.39
N THR A 63 34.50 13.75 -21.37
CA THR A 63 35.64 13.39 -22.19
C THR A 63 35.30 13.43 -23.68
N ALA A 64 34.16 12.84 -24.11
CA ALA A 64 33.72 12.84 -25.48
C ALA A 64 33.42 14.28 -25.98
N ARG A 65 32.84 15.14 -25.14
CA ARG A 65 32.60 16.55 -25.45
C ARG A 65 33.91 17.34 -25.67
N GLU A 66 34.93 17.07 -24.84
CA GLU A 66 36.25 17.70 -25.00
C GLU A 66 36.89 17.26 -26.34
N LEU A 67 36.85 15.96 -26.68
CA LEU A 67 37.38 15.44 -27.92
C LEU A 67 36.62 15.96 -29.15
N ALA A 68 35.31 16.13 -29.05
CA ALA A 68 34.48 16.68 -30.13
C ALA A 68 34.79 18.15 -30.46
N LEU A 69 35.45 18.89 -29.58
CA LEU A 69 35.94 20.24 -29.88
C LEU A 69 37.07 20.22 -30.89
N ASP A 70 37.88 19.17 -30.91
CA ASP A 70 39.06 19.04 -31.79
C ASP A 70 38.78 18.13 -33.01
N ASP A 71 37.81 17.19 -32.89
CA ASP A 71 37.46 16.25 -33.96
C ASP A 71 35.95 15.99 -34.01
N GLU A 72 35.29 16.42 -35.08
CA GLU A 72 33.83 16.31 -35.31
C GLU A 72 33.35 14.85 -35.39
N SER A 73 34.27 13.87 -35.59
CA SER A 73 33.91 12.44 -35.59
C SER A 73 33.36 11.93 -34.26
N PHE A 74 33.60 12.64 -33.14
CA PHE A 74 33.05 12.32 -31.82
C PHE A 74 31.65 12.84 -31.59
N ALA A 75 31.03 13.57 -32.52
CA ALA A 75 29.70 14.17 -32.32
C ALA A 75 28.61 13.11 -32.13
N ASP A 76 28.66 12.00 -32.86
CA ASP A 76 27.68 10.90 -32.72
C ASP A 76 27.81 10.20 -31.35
N GLU A 77 29.05 10.03 -30.85
CA GLU A 77 29.32 9.45 -29.53
C GLU A 77 28.79 10.36 -28.41
N VAL A 78 28.92 11.67 -28.53
CA VAL A 78 28.33 12.63 -27.59
C VAL A 78 26.80 12.44 -27.48
N ILE A 79 26.11 12.32 -28.63
CA ILE A 79 24.64 12.12 -28.67
C ILE A 79 24.27 10.81 -28.01
N GLU A 80 24.99 9.71 -28.24
CA GLU A 80 24.74 8.43 -27.64
C GLU A 80 24.95 8.47 -26.12
N LEU A 81 26.04 9.10 -25.67
CA LEU A 81 26.31 9.22 -24.21
C LEU A 81 25.33 10.16 -23.51
N GLU A 82 24.85 11.23 -24.16
CA GLU A 82 23.79 12.09 -23.61
C GLU A 82 22.49 11.29 -23.38
N SER A 83 22.10 10.48 -24.37
CA SER A 83 20.93 9.59 -24.23
C SER A 83 21.11 8.61 -23.07
N ARG A 84 22.28 7.97 -22.98
CA ARG A 84 22.62 7.02 -21.93
C ARG A 84 22.63 7.65 -20.53
N VAL A 85 23.19 8.84 -20.38
CA VAL A 85 23.17 9.59 -19.12
C VAL A 85 21.73 9.91 -18.72
N GLY A 86 20.88 10.34 -19.65
CA GLY A 86 19.46 10.60 -19.41
C GLY A 86 18.69 9.36 -18.94
N GLU A 87 18.94 8.21 -19.57
CA GLU A 87 18.34 6.94 -19.18
C GLU A 87 18.77 6.50 -17.78
N LEU A 88 20.08 6.56 -17.48
CA LEU A 88 20.62 6.18 -16.16
C LEU A 88 20.16 7.13 -15.06
N ASP A 89 20.02 8.42 -15.32
CA ASP A 89 19.50 9.41 -14.38
C ASP A 89 18.04 9.14 -14.04
N THR A 90 17.23 8.81 -15.06
CA THR A 90 15.84 8.41 -14.89
C THR A 90 15.71 7.13 -14.06
N GLN A 91 16.50 6.10 -14.36
CA GLN A 91 16.51 4.84 -13.63
C GLN A 91 16.94 5.03 -12.17
N LEU A 92 17.97 5.85 -11.92
CA LEU A 92 18.40 6.16 -10.55
C LEU A 92 17.31 6.92 -9.78
N THR A 93 16.67 7.89 -10.41
CA THR A 93 15.56 8.64 -9.82
C THR A 93 14.40 7.71 -9.45
N ASP A 94 14.07 6.77 -10.33
CA ASP A 94 13.05 5.73 -10.06
C ASP A 94 13.41 4.83 -8.88
N MET A 95 14.68 4.49 -8.72
CA MET A 95 15.16 3.67 -7.59
C MET A 95 15.19 4.44 -6.27
N LEU A 96 15.35 5.76 -6.31
CA LEU A 96 15.36 6.64 -5.14
C LEU A 96 13.95 7.05 -4.70
N ALA A 97 12.94 6.87 -5.54
CA ALA A 97 11.58 7.18 -5.18
C ALA A 97 11.14 6.33 -3.96
N PRO A 98 10.56 6.95 -2.92
CA PRO A 98 10.02 6.21 -1.80
C PRO A 98 8.95 5.23 -2.29
N ARG A 99 9.16 3.93 -2.08
CA ARG A 99 8.14 2.93 -2.41
C ARG A 99 7.03 2.99 -1.37
N ASP A 100 5.82 2.79 -1.84
CA ASP A 100 4.67 2.57 -0.97
C ASP A 100 4.90 1.24 -0.20
N PRO A 101 4.76 1.21 1.12
CA PRO A 101 4.95 -0.02 1.89
C PRO A 101 4.00 -1.14 1.46
N HIS A 102 2.84 -0.78 0.91
CA HIS A 102 1.79 -1.69 0.47
C HIS A 102 1.91 -2.11 -1.00
N ASP A 103 2.90 -1.63 -1.77
CA ASP A 103 3.00 -1.93 -3.21
C ASP A 103 3.01 -3.45 -3.55
N ALA A 104 3.44 -4.29 -2.61
CA ALA A 104 3.45 -5.74 -2.77
C ALA A 104 2.16 -6.43 -2.31
N ASP A 105 1.22 -5.70 -1.71
CA ASP A 105 0.04 -6.27 -1.07
C ASP A 105 -1.04 -6.65 -2.11
N ASP A 106 -1.83 -7.63 -1.74
CA ASP A 106 -3.11 -7.95 -2.35
C ASP A 106 -4.17 -6.93 -1.89
N ILE A 107 -5.33 -6.90 -2.53
CA ILE A 107 -6.33 -5.87 -2.27
C ILE A 107 -7.72 -6.43 -2.04
N VAL A 108 -8.52 -5.66 -1.31
CA VAL A 108 -9.97 -5.72 -1.36
C VAL A 108 -10.49 -4.47 -2.09
N LEU A 109 -11.33 -4.69 -3.09
CA LEU A 109 -11.93 -3.66 -3.92
C LEU A 109 -13.46 -3.70 -3.75
N GLU A 110 -14.05 -2.57 -3.34
CA GLU A 110 -15.51 -2.42 -3.25
C GLU A 110 -15.99 -1.48 -4.35
N VAL A 111 -17.04 -1.88 -5.06
CA VAL A 111 -17.74 -1.05 -6.03
C VAL A 111 -19.16 -0.81 -5.53
N LYS A 112 -19.57 0.46 -5.42
CA LYS A 112 -20.90 0.84 -4.95
C LYS A 112 -21.62 1.73 -5.96
N SER A 113 -22.89 1.45 -6.20
CA SER A 113 -23.74 2.37 -6.97
C SER A 113 -23.90 3.70 -6.24
N GLY A 114 -23.86 4.78 -7.01
CA GLY A 114 -24.04 6.13 -6.48
C GLY A 114 -25.27 6.82 -7.07
N GLU A 115 -25.13 8.10 -7.41
CA GLU A 115 -26.21 8.85 -8.07
C GLU A 115 -26.55 8.28 -9.45
N GLY A 116 -27.82 7.99 -9.69
CA GLY A 116 -28.33 7.51 -11.00
C GLY A 116 -29.27 6.32 -10.92
N GLY A 117 -29.60 5.85 -9.71
CA GLY A 117 -30.55 4.72 -9.53
C GLY A 117 -30.06 3.45 -10.22
N GLU A 118 -30.93 2.77 -10.98
CA GLU A 118 -30.60 1.53 -11.68
C GLU A 118 -29.42 1.67 -12.66
N GLU A 119 -29.26 2.83 -13.30
CA GLU A 119 -28.15 3.09 -14.21
C GLU A 119 -26.79 3.11 -13.49
N SER A 120 -26.75 3.65 -12.28
CA SER A 120 -25.52 3.61 -11.47
C SER A 120 -25.16 2.19 -11.04
N ALA A 121 -26.17 1.33 -10.78
CA ALA A 121 -25.94 -0.07 -10.44
C ALA A 121 -25.44 -0.88 -11.67
N LEU A 122 -25.97 -0.61 -12.85
CA LEU A 122 -25.46 -1.22 -14.10
C LEU A 122 -24.01 -0.78 -14.37
N PHE A 123 -23.70 0.50 -14.15
CA PHE A 123 -22.34 1.00 -14.31
C PHE A 123 -21.38 0.40 -13.26
N ALA A 124 -21.82 0.21 -12.02
CA ALA A 124 -21.04 -0.47 -11.00
C ALA A 124 -20.69 -1.92 -11.42
N ALA A 125 -21.63 -2.61 -12.06
CA ALA A 125 -21.36 -3.95 -12.61
C ALA A 125 -20.37 -3.91 -13.79
N ASP A 126 -20.42 -2.88 -14.64
CA ASP A 126 -19.45 -2.69 -15.72
C ASP A 126 -18.04 -2.45 -15.16
N LEU A 127 -17.89 -1.62 -14.10
CA LEU A 127 -16.62 -1.40 -13.43
C LEU A 127 -16.08 -2.69 -12.79
N ALA A 128 -16.91 -3.43 -12.05
CA ALA A 128 -16.51 -4.70 -11.46
C ALA A 128 -16.00 -5.67 -12.53
N ARG A 129 -16.72 -5.80 -13.65
CA ARG A 129 -16.30 -6.62 -14.80
C ARG A 129 -14.97 -6.14 -15.40
N MET A 130 -14.78 -4.83 -15.56
CA MET A 130 -13.53 -4.24 -16.05
C MET A 130 -12.34 -4.62 -15.16
N TYR A 131 -12.49 -4.57 -13.83
CA TYR A 131 -11.43 -4.97 -12.91
C TYR A 131 -11.17 -6.47 -12.91
N ILE A 132 -12.20 -7.30 -13.01
CA ILE A 132 -12.05 -8.75 -13.17
C ILE A 132 -11.27 -9.07 -14.45
N ARG A 133 -11.61 -8.43 -15.58
CA ARG A 133 -10.90 -8.61 -16.85
C ARG A 133 -9.45 -8.15 -16.78
N TYR A 134 -9.19 -7.03 -16.11
CA TYR A 134 -7.83 -6.55 -15.87
C TYR A 134 -7.03 -7.57 -15.07
N ALA A 135 -7.58 -8.07 -13.96
CA ALA A 135 -6.95 -9.08 -13.13
C ALA A 135 -6.66 -10.39 -13.91
N GLU A 136 -7.62 -10.86 -14.73
CA GLU A 136 -7.44 -12.03 -15.60
C GLU A 136 -6.27 -11.86 -16.57
N ARG A 137 -6.13 -10.69 -17.20
CA ARG A 137 -5.02 -10.36 -18.11
C ARG A 137 -3.65 -10.42 -17.42
N HIS A 138 -3.59 -10.05 -16.14
CA HIS A 138 -2.37 -10.10 -15.34
C HIS A 138 -2.15 -11.43 -14.61
N GLY A 139 -3.03 -12.42 -14.82
CA GLY A 139 -2.95 -13.73 -14.18
C GLY A 139 -3.24 -13.70 -12.68
N TRP A 140 -3.87 -12.64 -12.18
CA TRP A 140 -4.29 -12.50 -10.79
C TRP A 140 -5.55 -13.33 -10.51
N THR A 141 -5.75 -13.67 -9.25
CA THR A 141 -6.94 -14.39 -8.79
C THR A 141 -7.97 -13.41 -8.26
N VAL A 142 -9.22 -13.53 -8.69
CA VAL A 142 -10.32 -12.72 -8.18
C VAL A 142 -11.30 -13.61 -7.44
N THR A 143 -11.66 -13.22 -6.22
CA THR A 143 -12.70 -13.87 -5.41
C THR A 143 -13.77 -12.85 -5.07
N VAL A 144 -15.03 -13.15 -5.39
CA VAL A 144 -16.17 -12.33 -4.98
C VAL A 144 -16.49 -12.65 -3.53
N LEU A 145 -16.26 -11.66 -2.64
CA LEU A 145 -16.54 -11.80 -1.21
C LEU A 145 -18.01 -11.54 -0.86
N GLY A 146 -18.68 -10.67 -1.64
CA GLY A 146 -20.08 -10.34 -1.46
C GLY A 146 -20.59 -9.48 -2.60
N GLU A 147 -21.88 -9.59 -2.89
CA GLU A 147 -22.55 -8.77 -3.90
C GLU A 147 -24.03 -8.58 -3.56
N THR A 148 -24.54 -7.39 -3.84
CA THR A 148 -25.96 -7.07 -3.78
C THR A 148 -26.41 -6.59 -5.15
N THR A 149 -27.23 -7.37 -5.83
CA THR A 149 -27.70 -7.06 -7.18
C THR A 149 -28.90 -6.10 -7.17
N SER A 150 -29.06 -5.34 -8.25
CA SER A 150 -30.25 -4.55 -8.54
C SER A 150 -31.24 -5.35 -9.40
N ASP A 151 -32.46 -4.80 -9.57
CA ASP A 151 -33.53 -5.49 -10.31
C ASP A 151 -33.19 -5.72 -11.79
N LEU A 152 -32.33 -4.89 -12.39
CA LEU A 152 -31.87 -5.01 -13.76
C LEU A 152 -30.52 -5.76 -13.91
N GLY A 153 -30.03 -6.41 -12.84
CA GLY A 153 -28.79 -7.19 -12.87
C GLY A 153 -27.51 -6.35 -12.72
N GLY A 154 -27.64 -5.09 -12.32
CA GLY A 154 -26.49 -4.29 -11.87
C GLY A 154 -26.08 -4.60 -10.43
N TYR A 155 -25.00 -4.00 -9.94
CA TYR A 155 -24.56 -4.11 -8.55
C TYR A 155 -24.93 -2.87 -7.74
N LYS A 156 -25.69 -3.05 -6.66
CA LYS A 156 -25.84 -2.01 -5.61
C LYS A 156 -24.53 -1.85 -4.86
N ASP A 157 -23.92 -2.97 -4.52
CA ASP A 157 -22.55 -3.10 -4.03
C ASP A 157 -21.96 -4.44 -4.48
N ALA A 158 -20.64 -4.47 -4.64
CA ALA A 158 -19.85 -5.68 -4.88
C ALA A 158 -18.49 -5.54 -4.24
N THR A 159 -18.03 -6.60 -3.54
CA THR A 159 -16.72 -6.66 -2.89
C THR A 159 -15.91 -7.78 -3.51
N LEU A 160 -14.74 -7.44 -4.03
CA LEU A 160 -13.82 -8.35 -4.71
C LEU A 160 -12.49 -8.40 -3.93
N ALA A 161 -12.00 -9.60 -3.63
CA ALA A 161 -10.61 -9.79 -3.24
C ALA A 161 -9.80 -10.11 -4.50
N ILE A 162 -8.69 -9.40 -4.70
CA ILE A 162 -7.81 -9.57 -5.86
C ILE A 162 -6.39 -9.84 -5.36
N ALA A 163 -5.86 -11.01 -5.71
CA ALA A 163 -4.56 -11.48 -5.25
C ALA A 163 -3.62 -11.81 -6.42
N SER A 164 -2.37 -11.44 -6.28
CA SER A 164 -1.32 -11.79 -7.23
C SER A 164 -0.90 -13.27 -7.07
N LYS A 165 -0.33 -13.87 -8.12
CA LYS A 165 0.25 -15.21 -8.05
C LYS A 165 1.76 -15.11 -7.91
N GLY A 166 2.29 -15.48 -6.73
CA GLY A 166 3.72 -15.56 -6.46
C GLY A 166 4.33 -14.28 -5.88
N ASP A 167 5.65 -14.30 -5.65
CA ASP A 167 6.44 -13.16 -5.14
C ASP A 167 6.64 -12.10 -6.25
N ALA A 168 5.55 -11.49 -6.69
CA ALA A 168 5.65 -10.35 -7.60
C ALA A 168 6.21 -9.14 -6.84
N ALA A 169 7.30 -8.56 -7.33
CA ALA A 169 7.88 -7.34 -6.75
C ALA A 169 6.90 -6.15 -6.77
N ASP A 170 5.92 -6.22 -7.67
CA ASP A 170 4.82 -5.27 -7.80
C ASP A 170 3.50 -6.04 -7.63
N GLY A 171 2.90 -5.96 -6.43
CA GLY A 171 1.62 -6.56 -6.10
C GLY A 171 0.44 -5.83 -6.74
N VAL A 172 -0.76 -6.30 -6.42
CA VAL A 172 -2.02 -5.77 -6.96
C VAL A 172 -2.21 -4.31 -6.54
N TRP A 173 -1.86 -3.98 -5.29
CA TRP A 173 -1.97 -2.62 -4.76
C TRP A 173 -1.19 -1.60 -5.60
N SER A 174 0.01 -1.92 -6.07
CA SER A 174 0.85 -1.00 -6.84
C SER A 174 0.13 -0.39 -8.06
N ARG A 175 -0.82 -1.15 -8.64
CA ARG A 175 -1.61 -0.76 -9.81
C ARG A 175 -2.99 -0.25 -9.43
N MET A 176 -3.70 -0.95 -8.55
CA MET A 176 -5.12 -0.72 -8.28
C MET A 176 -5.40 0.38 -7.26
N LYS A 177 -4.42 0.81 -6.46
CA LYS A 177 -4.56 1.90 -5.47
C LYS A 177 -5.10 3.21 -6.04
N PHE A 178 -4.91 3.43 -7.33
CA PHE A 178 -5.38 4.63 -8.02
C PHE A 178 -6.87 4.61 -8.38
N GLU A 179 -7.56 3.49 -8.15
CA GLU A 179 -8.98 3.33 -8.51
C GLU A 179 -9.93 3.84 -7.43
N GLY A 180 -9.43 4.11 -6.22
CA GLY A 180 -10.25 4.67 -5.14
C GLY A 180 -10.80 6.06 -5.47
N GLY A 181 -12.13 6.20 -5.48
CA GLY A 181 -12.82 7.45 -5.75
C GLY A 181 -14.12 7.31 -6.52
N VAL A 182 -14.64 8.44 -7.02
CA VAL A 182 -15.90 8.48 -7.76
C VAL A 182 -15.67 8.39 -9.26
N HIS A 183 -16.27 7.40 -9.89
CA HIS A 183 -16.25 7.16 -11.33
C HIS A 183 -17.57 7.66 -11.94
N ARG A 184 -17.49 8.49 -12.97
CA ARG A 184 -18.63 9.08 -13.64
C ARG A 184 -18.83 8.50 -15.03
N VAL A 185 -20.06 8.06 -15.35
CA VAL A 185 -20.43 7.59 -16.69
C VAL A 185 -21.34 8.59 -17.39
N GLN A 186 -21.17 8.72 -18.70
CA GLN A 186 -22.03 9.47 -19.60
C GLN A 186 -22.43 8.54 -20.74
N ARG A 187 -23.67 8.05 -20.71
CA ARG A 187 -24.25 7.19 -21.78
C ARG A 187 -25.77 7.33 -21.81
N VAL A 188 -26.37 6.79 -22.83
CA VAL A 188 -27.83 6.60 -22.90
C VAL A 188 -28.17 5.37 -22.05
N PRO A 189 -28.91 5.51 -20.93
CA PRO A 189 -29.28 4.38 -20.09
C PRO A 189 -30.18 3.39 -20.84
N VAL A 190 -30.13 2.11 -20.44
CA VAL A 190 -31.05 1.09 -20.95
C VAL A 190 -32.52 1.44 -20.68
N THR A 191 -32.75 2.21 -19.60
CA THR A 191 -34.10 2.67 -19.17
C THR A 191 -34.58 3.92 -19.88
N GLU A 192 -33.74 4.56 -20.73
CA GLU A 192 -34.08 5.80 -21.43
C GLU A 192 -34.69 5.50 -22.82
N SER A 193 -35.94 5.92 -23.02
CA SER A 193 -36.68 5.68 -24.27
C SER A 193 -36.46 6.75 -25.36
N GLN A 194 -35.93 7.95 -24.98
CA GLN A 194 -35.80 9.11 -25.88
C GLN A 194 -34.36 9.31 -26.38
N GLY A 195 -33.43 8.40 -26.06
CA GLY A 195 -32.04 8.46 -26.51
C GLY A 195 -31.21 9.58 -25.88
N ARG A 196 -31.65 10.15 -24.74
CA ARG A 196 -30.90 11.21 -24.04
C ARG A 196 -29.72 10.65 -23.27
N VAL A 197 -28.59 11.32 -23.36
CA VAL A 197 -27.40 10.99 -22.56
C VAL A 197 -27.63 11.42 -21.11
N HIS A 198 -27.52 10.46 -20.19
CA HIS A 198 -27.58 10.71 -18.75
C HIS A 198 -26.18 10.61 -18.15
N THR A 199 -26.03 11.22 -16.97
CA THR A 199 -24.80 11.15 -16.18
C THR A 199 -25.11 10.44 -14.87
N SER A 200 -24.41 9.33 -14.63
CA SER A 200 -24.49 8.55 -13.40
C SER A 200 -23.11 8.38 -12.78
N ALA A 201 -23.04 7.96 -11.54
CA ALA A 201 -21.78 7.77 -10.81
C ALA A 201 -21.80 6.47 -10.01
N ALA A 202 -20.62 5.86 -9.87
CA ALA A 202 -20.35 4.76 -8.96
C ALA A 202 -19.08 5.06 -8.14
N GLY A 203 -19.05 4.63 -6.88
CA GLY A 203 -17.91 4.76 -6.01
C GLY A 203 -17.07 3.49 -6.03
N VAL A 204 -15.76 3.63 -6.06
CA VAL A 204 -14.79 2.54 -5.93
C VAL A 204 -13.92 2.80 -4.73
N LEU A 205 -13.83 1.82 -3.83
CA LEU A 205 -12.93 1.82 -2.68
C LEU A 205 -11.88 0.73 -2.90
N VAL A 206 -10.63 1.05 -2.64
CA VAL A 206 -9.52 0.08 -2.73
C VAL A 206 -8.73 0.19 -1.45
N TYR A 207 -8.47 -0.93 -0.82
CA TYR A 207 -7.62 -1.01 0.36
C TYR A 207 -6.78 -2.29 0.32
N PRO A 208 -5.56 -2.26 0.90
CA PRO A 208 -4.76 -3.46 0.98
C PRO A 208 -5.51 -4.53 1.77
N GLU A 209 -5.32 -5.79 1.40
CA GLU A 209 -5.89 -6.90 2.16
C GLU A 209 -5.36 -6.82 3.60
N PRO A 210 -6.24 -6.77 4.62
CA PRO A 210 -5.79 -6.66 5.99
C PRO A 210 -4.94 -7.87 6.34
N GLU A 211 -3.71 -7.63 6.81
CA GLU A 211 -2.93 -8.70 7.43
C GLU A 211 -3.74 -9.30 8.58
N GLU A 212 -3.81 -10.63 8.67
CA GLU A 212 -4.36 -11.27 9.87
C GLU A 212 -3.59 -10.71 11.06
N VAL A 213 -4.31 -10.05 11.98
CA VAL A 213 -3.72 -9.57 13.22
C VAL A 213 -3.22 -10.81 13.96
N GLY A 214 -1.93 -11.10 13.82
CA GLY A 214 -1.30 -12.25 14.45
C GLY A 214 -1.51 -12.22 15.98
N GLU A 215 -1.33 -13.34 16.66
CA GLU A 215 -1.39 -13.37 18.12
C GLU A 215 -0.44 -12.32 18.71
N VAL A 216 -1.01 -11.42 19.52
CA VAL A 216 -0.25 -10.36 20.20
C VAL A 216 0.79 -11.01 21.11
N GLN A 217 2.06 -10.89 20.78
CA GLN A 217 3.15 -11.32 21.63
C GLN A 217 3.36 -10.29 22.73
N ILE A 218 3.25 -10.75 23.98
CA ILE A 218 3.45 -9.92 25.17
C ILE A 218 4.91 -10.06 25.61
N ASP A 219 5.67 -8.95 25.59
CA ASP A 219 7.00 -8.92 26.17
C ASP A 219 6.91 -8.80 27.69
N GLU A 220 7.60 -9.67 28.44
CA GLU A 220 7.60 -9.61 29.89
C GLU A 220 8.21 -8.29 30.44
N SER A 221 9.07 -7.62 29.69
CA SER A 221 9.65 -6.33 30.05
C SER A 221 8.61 -5.18 30.06
N ASP A 222 7.53 -5.33 29.30
CA ASP A 222 6.42 -4.38 29.24
C ASP A 222 5.38 -4.58 30.33
N LEU A 223 5.60 -5.57 31.20
CA LEU A 223 4.66 -5.91 32.25
C LEU A 223 5.16 -5.45 33.62
N ARG A 224 4.29 -4.75 34.32
CA ARG A 224 4.42 -4.55 35.75
C ARG A 224 3.47 -5.50 36.47
N ILE A 225 4.04 -6.40 37.30
CA ILE A 225 3.28 -7.41 38.03
C ILE A 225 3.33 -7.08 39.54
N ASP A 226 2.16 -6.76 40.08
CA ASP A 226 1.99 -6.48 41.51
C ASP A 226 1.21 -7.65 42.13
N VAL A 227 1.71 -8.14 43.29
CA VAL A 227 1.06 -9.21 44.09
C VAL A 227 0.49 -8.61 45.34
N TYR A 228 -0.71 -8.98 45.69
CA TYR A 228 -1.40 -8.45 46.87
C TYR A 228 -2.37 -9.49 47.48
N ARG A 229 -2.88 -9.18 48.66
CA ARG A 229 -3.87 -10.06 49.34
C ARG A 229 -5.21 -9.94 48.66
N SER A 230 -5.81 -11.10 48.41
CA SER A 230 -7.19 -11.15 47.87
C SER A 230 -8.18 -10.58 48.91
N SER A 231 -9.14 -9.79 48.43
CA SER A 231 -10.23 -9.26 49.25
C SER A 231 -11.51 -10.05 49.00
N GLY A 232 -12.14 -10.60 50.06
CA GLY A 232 -13.42 -11.32 49.92
C GLY A 232 -13.82 -12.06 51.19
N LYS A 233 -15.08 -12.54 51.27
CA LYS A 233 -15.60 -13.43 52.34
C LYS A 233 -14.96 -14.81 52.16
N GLY A 234 -13.76 -15.03 52.73
CA GLY A 234 -13.03 -16.30 52.67
C GLY A 234 -12.50 -16.74 54.03
N GLY A 235 -12.10 -17.99 54.13
CA GLY A 235 -11.47 -18.57 55.33
C GLY A 235 -10.02 -18.11 55.52
N GLN A 236 -9.29 -18.71 56.48
CA GLN A 236 -7.95 -18.34 56.92
C GLN A 236 -6.93 -18.19 55.74
N GLY A 237 -7.04 -19.00 54.67
CA GLY A 237 -6.14 -18.96 53.52
C GLY A 237 -6.27 -17.68 52.67
N VAL A 238 -7.45 -17.07 52.58
CA VAL A 238 -7.71 -15.84 51.82
C VAL A 238 -7.09 -14.62 52.52
N ASN A 239 -7.06 -14.65 53.84
CA ASN A 239 -6.61 -13.51 54.67
C ASN A 239 -5.11 -13.52 54.98
N THR A 240 -4.41 -14.64 54.69
CA THR A 240 -3.00 -14.81 55.11
C THR A 240 -2.03 -14.96 53.91
N THR A 241 -2.52 -15.19 52.70
CA THR A 241 -1.66 -15.47 51.52
C THR A 241 -1.83 -14.39 50.47
N ASP A 242 -0.70 -13.86 49.98
CA ASP A 242 -0.68 -12.90 48.86
C ASP A 242 -0.83 -13.68 47.52
N SER A 243 -2.08 -14.06 47.21
CA SER A 243 -2.41 -14.87 46.02
C SER A 243 -2.98 -14.05 44.87
N ALA A 244 -3.46 -12.84 45.11
CA ALA A 244 -4.00 -11.96 44.06
C ALA A 244 -2.91 -11.32 43.24
N VAL A 245 -3.11 -11.27 41.95
CA VAL A 245 -2.16 -10.73 40.98
C VAL A 245 -2.81 -9.60 40.19
N ARG A 246 -2.09 -8.47 40.04
CA ARG A 246 -2.40 -7.37 39.14
C ARG A 246 -1.29 -7.27 38.13
N ILE A 247 -1.65 -7.29 36.85
CA ILE A 247 -0.72 -7.07 35.73
C ILE A 247 -1.12 -5.76 35.06
N THR A 248 -0.15 -4.87 34.91
CA THR A 248 -0.28 -3.63 34.16
C THR A 248 0.62 -3.72 32.94
N HIS A 249 0.06 -3.59 31.74
CA HIS A 249 0.81 -3.47 30.50
C HIS A 249 1.22 -2.00 30.33
N LEU A 250 2.50 -1.71 30.44
CA LEU A 250 3.04 -0.34 30.50
C LEU A 250 2.75 0.49 29.24
N PRO A 251 2.91 -0.07 28.00
CA PRO A 251 2.67 0.71 26.78
C PRO A 251 1.21 1.14 26.60
N THR A 252 0.25 0.26 26.92
CA THR A 252 -1.19 0.54 26.69
C THR A 252 -1.91 1.01 27.94
N GLY A 253 -1.32 0.85 29.12
CA GLY A 253 -1.95 1.16 30.39
C GLY A 253 -3.08 0.19 30.80
N ILE A 254 -3.27 -0.93 30.10
CA ILE A 254 -4.29 -1.92 30.43
C ILE A 254 -3.92 -2.60 31.75
N VAL A 255 -4.87 -2.65 32.67
CA VAL A 255 -4.73 -3.32 33.96
C VAL A 255 -5.66 -4.51 34.05
N VAL A 256 -5.11 -5.66 34.43
CA VAL A 256 -5.85 -6.90 34.67
C VAL A 256 -5.57 -7.37 36.08
N THR A 257 -6.62 -7.72 36.80
CA THR A 257 -6.52 -8.29 38.17
C THR A 257 -7.15 -9.66 38.21
N CYS A 258 -6.48 -10.63 38.84
CA CYS A 258 -7.01 -11.99 39.04
C CYS A 258 -6.78 -12.41 40.49
N GLN A 259 -7.83 -12.88 41.13
CA GLN A 259 -7.82 -13.34 42.55
C GLN A 259 -8.70 -14.58 42.79
N ASN A 260 -9.14 -15.24 41.72
CA ASN A 260 -10.14 -16.31 41.79
C ASN A 260 -9.55 -17.66 42.25
N GLU A 261 -8.25 -17.85 42.04
CA GLU A 261 -7.56 -19.09 42.38
C GLU A 261 -6.77 -18.95 43.69
N ARG A 262 -6.54 -20.09 44.35
CA ARG A 262 -5.75 -20.14 45.60
C ARG A 262 -4.25 -19.99 45.34
N SER A 263 -3.78 -20.30 44.13
CA SER A 263 -2.39 -20.25 43.73
C SER A 263 -2.10 -18.94 43.02
N GLN A 264 -1.08 -18.22 43.47
CA GLN A 264 -0.54 -17.02 42.79
C GLN A 264 -0.12 -17.30 41.35
N LEU A 265 0.49 -18.48 41.10
CA LEU A 265 0.95 -18.87 39.75
C LEU A 265 -0.25 -19.04 38.78
N GLN A 266 -1.35 -19.64 39.26
CA GLN A 266 -2.56 -19.79 38.46
C GLN A 266 -3.22 -18.43 38.20
N ASN A 267 -3.29 -17.55 39.21
CA ASN A 267 -3.79 -16.18 39.02
C ASN A 267 -2.91 -15.38 38.02
N LYS A 268 -1.56 -15.51 38.08
CA LYS A 268 -0.66 -14.89 37.08
C LYS A 268 -0.97 -15.41 35.69
N ALA A 269 -1.02 -16.73 35.48
CA ALA A 269 -1.33 -17.33 34.20
C ALA A 269 -2.68 -16.86 33.62
N ARG A 270 -3.72 -16.84 34.50
CA ARG A 270 -5.05 -16.37 34.10
C ARG A 270 -5.08 -14.89 33.76
N ALA A 271 -4.37 -14.04 34.52
CA ALA A 271 -4.29 -12.63 34.26
C ALA A 271 -3.58 -12.37 32.94
N LEU A 272 -2.52 -13.10 32.58
CA LEU A 272 -1.83 -13.03 31.30
C LEU A 272 -2.75 -13.41 30.13
N GLN A 273 -3.55 -14.49 30.28
CA GLN A 273 -4.53 -14.87 29.25
C GLN A 273 -5.59 -13.78 29.02
N VAL A 274 -6.10 -13.17 30.09
CA VAL A 274 -7.07 -12.07 29.98
C VAL A 274 -6.43 -10.83 29.37
N LEU A 275 -5.16 -10.54 29.72
CA LEU A 275 -4.41 -9.43 29.12
C LEU A 275 -4.22 -9.65 27.62
N ALA A 276 -3.77 -10.85 27.20
CA ALA A 276 -3.61 -11.20 25.80
C ALA A 276 -4.91 -11.00 25.00
N ALA A 277 -6.03 -11.50 25.52
CA ALA A 277 -7.33 -11.31 24.88
C ALA A 277 -7.74 -9.84 24.76
N ARG A 278 -7.46 -9.01 25.78
CA ARG A 278 -7.77 -7.57 25.72
C ARG A 278 -6.88 -6.80 24.74
N LEU A 279 -5.59 -7.15 24.68
CA LEU A 279 -4.67 -6.56 23.72
C LEU A 279 -5.05 -6.94 22.28
N GLN A 280 -5.46 -8.20 22.08
CA GLN A 280 -5.94 -8.65 20.77
C GLN A 280 -7.17 -7.87 20.31
N VAL A 281 -8.19 -7.73 21.16
CA VAL A 281 -9.40 -6.94 20.85
C VAL A 281 -9.04 -5.49 20.55
N MET A 282 -8.12 -4.88 21.33
CA MET A 282 -7.70 -3.50 21.10
C MET A 282 -6.95 -3.35 19.75
N ALA A 283 -6.11 -4.32 19.39
CA ALA A 283 -5.41 -4.32 18.10
C ALA A 283 -6.41 -4.46 16.94
N GLU A 284 -7.41 -5.33 17.07
CA GLU A 284 -8.48 -5.49 16.07
C GLU A 284 -9.35 -4.22 15.94
N GLU A 285 -9.72 -3.58 17.06
CA GLU A 285 -10.47 -2.32 17.04
C GLU A 285 -9.67 -1.19 16.39
N GLN A 286 -8.35 -1.13 16.65
CA GLN A 286 -7.48 -0.14 16.02
C GLN A 286 -7.38 -0.38 14.52
N ALA A 287 -7.14 -1.61 14.09
CA ALA A 287 -7.09 -1.97 12.67
C ALA A 287 -8.40 -1.62 11.92
N LEU A 288 -9.54 -1.88 12.57
CA LEU A 288 -10.86 -1.51 12.02
C LEU A 288 -11.05 0.00 11.95
N ALA A 289 -10.59 0.76 12.94
CA ALA A 289 -10.67 2.22 12.95
C ALA A 289 -9.80 2.83 11.85
N ASP A 290 -8.58 2.34 11.67
CA ASP A 290 -7.65 2.78 10.62
C ASP A 290 -8.22 2.48 9.23
N ALA A 291 -8.73 1.27 9.00
CA ALA A 291 -9.41 0.90 7.75
C ALA A 291 -10.65 1.76 7.48
N SER A 292 -11.41 2.13 8.53
CA SER A 292 -12.57 3.02 8.39
C SER A 292 -12.17 4.45 8.03
N ALA A 293 -11.07 4.95 8.60
CA ALA A 293 -10.53 6.27 8.28
C ALA A 293 -10.03 6.33 6.83
N ASP A 294 -9.35 5.29 6.37
CA ASP A 294 -8.88 5.18 4.98
C ASP A 294 -10.04 5.14 3.98
N ARG A 295 -11.10 4.38 4.28
CA ARG A 295 -12.34 4.38 3.49
C ARG A 295 -12.97 5.77 3.39
N ALA A 296 -13.06 6.48 4.51
CA ALA A 296 -13.63 7.83 4.55
C ALA A 296 -12.79 8.86 3.78
N SER A 297 -11.48 8.63 3.64
CA SER A 297 -10.58 9.50 2.87
C SER A 297 -10.74 9.35 1.36
N GLN A 298 -11.05 8.15 0.87
CA GLN A 298 -11.18 7.86 -0.56
C GLN A 298 -12.52 8.34 -1.15
N ILE A 299 -13.60 8.19 -0.40
CA ILE A 299 -14.94 8.62 -0.83
C ILE A 299 -15.63 9.35 0.32
N ARG A 300 -15.82 10.66 0.16
CA ARG A 300 -16.61 11.46 1.11
C ARG A 300 -18.10 11.35 0.82
N THR A 301 -18.47 11.51 -0.45
CA THR A 301 -19.83 11.33 -0.97
C THR A 301 -19.70 10.74 -2.38
N VAL A 302 -20.62 9.84 -2.79
CA VAL A 302 -20.64 9.33 -4.17
C VAL A 302 -21.36 10.35 -5.08
N ASP A 303 -20.94 11.61 -5.00
CA ASP A 303 -21.45 12.71 -5.82
C ASP A 303 -20.64 12.82 -7.13
N ARG A 304 -21.32 13.02 -8.25
CA ARG A 304 -20.71 13.21 -9.60
C ARG A 304 -19.79 14.41 -9.67
N SER A 305 -19.82 15.34 -8.73
CA SER A 305 -18.89 16.49 -8.68
C SER A 305 -17.49 16.10 -8.23
N GLU A 306 -17.34 15.10 -7.37
CA GLU A 306 -16.06 14.63 -6.80
C GLU A 306 -15.35 13.60 -7.70
N ARG A 307 -15.72 13.50 -8.98
CA ARG A 307 -15.20 12.50 -9.90
C ARG A 307 -13.67 12.50 -10.06
N ILE A 308 -13.07 11.33 -9.97
CA ILE A 308 -11.68 11.12 -10.37
C ILE A 308 -11.60 10.82 -11.88
N ARG A 309 -12.61 10.12 -12.44
CA ARG A 309 -12.59 9.65 -13.82
C ARG A 309 -13.95 9.76 -14.50
N THR A 310 -13.95 10.00 -15.81
CA THR A 310 -15.16 10.05 -16.63
C THR A 310 -15.08 9.07 -17.80
N TYR A 311 -16.12 8.27 -17.96
CA TYR A 311 -16.35 7.30 -19.02
C TYR A 311 -17.43 7.85 -19.96
N ASN A 312 -17.03 8.36 -21.13
CA ASN A 312 -17.93 8.98 -22.11
C ASN A 312 -18.14 8.01 -23.27
N PHE A 313 -19.30 7.33 -23.28
CA PHE A 313 -19.65 6.36 -24.31
C PHE A 313 -19.86 6.96 -25.68
N PRO A 314 -20.62 8.09 -25.85
CA PRO A 314 -20.79 8.70 -27.17
C PRO A 314 -19.50 9.06 -27.89
N GLU A 315 -18.45 9.40 -27.15
CA GLU A 315 -17.16 9.79 -27.72
C GLU A 315 -16.12 8.64 -27.67
N ASN A 316 -16.50 7.47 -27.18
CA ASN A 316 -15.60 6.34 -26.90
C ASN A 316 -14.34 6.77 -26.10
N ARG A 317 -14.52 7.70 -25.12
CA ARG A 317 -13.44 8.38 -24.44
C ARG A 317 -13.45 8.11 -22.94
N ILE A 318 -12.25 7.84 -22.39
CA ILE A 318 -11.97 7.85 -20.96
C ILE A 318 -11.12 9.09 -20.61
N THR A 319 -11.40 9.70 -19.47
CA THR A 319 -10.64 10.87 -18.97
C THR A 319 -10.38 10.71 -17.49
N ASP A 320 -9.12 10.69 -17.07
CA ASP A 320 -8.73 10.80 -15.67
C ASP A 320 -8.42 12.28 -15.35
N HIS A 321 -9.16 12.83 -14.39
CA HIS A 321 -9.11 14.27 -14.09
C HIS A 321 -7.93 14.64 -13.20
N ARG A 322 -7.32 13.69 -12.51
CA ARG A 322 -6.19 13.92 -11.60
C ARG A 322 -4.92 14.29 -12.36
N ILE A 323 -4.69 13.64 -13.49
CA ILE A 323 -3.49 13.82 -14.33
C ILE A 323 -3.80 14.37 -15.72
N GLY A 324 -5.07 14.64 -16.03
CA GLY A 324 -5.51 15.11 -17.35
C GLY A 324 -5.37 14.07 -18.47
N PHE A 325 -5.23 12.79 -18.14
CA PHE A 325 -5.13 11.69 -19.10
C PHE A 325 -6.42 11.56 -19.93
N LYS A 326 -6.28 11.38 -21.25
CA LYS A 326 -7.40 11.15 -22.17
C LYS A 326 -7.04 10.08 -23.17
N ALA A 327 -7.95 9.11 -23.38
CA ALA A 327 -7.81 8.08 -24.42
C ALA A 327 -9.16 7.81 -25.09
N HIS A 328 -9.16 7.44 -26.38
CA HIS A 328 -10.34 7.19 -27.18
C HIS A 328 -10.49 5.69 -27.47
N ASN A 329 -10.43 4.87 -26.42
CA ASN A 329 -10.51 3.40 -26.44
C ASN A 329 -11.33 2.87 -25.26
N LEU A 330 -12.43 3.54 -24.93
CA LEU A 330 -13.25 3.20 -23.75
C LEU A 330 -13.75 1.74 -23.79
N ASP A 331 -14.07 1.23 -24.95
CA ASP A 331 -14.47 -0.17 -25.18
C ASP A 331 -13.37 -1.16 -24.74
N GLN A 332 -12.11 -0.89 -25.08
CA GLN A 332 -10.96 -1.69 -24.66
C GLN A 332 -10.70 -1.57 -23.15
N VAL A 333 -10.81 -0.35 -22.62
CA VAL A 333 -10.69 -0.10 -21.18
C VAL A 333 -11.71 -0.88 -20.38
N LEU A 334 -12.97 -0.90 -20.81
CA LEU A 334 -14.04 -1.69 -20.17
C LEU A 334 -13.83 -3.21 -20.30
N ASP A 335 -13.03 -3.64 -21.27
CA ASP A 335 -12.58 -5.04 -21.42
C ASP A 335 -11.25 -5.31 -20.68
N GLY A 336 -10.82 -4.37 -19.79
CA GLY A 336 -9.68 -4.55 -18.92
C GLY A 336 -8.33 -4.08 -19.48
N ASP A 337 -8.29 -3.20 -20.48
CA ASP A 337 -7.05 -2.60 -20.98
C ASP A 337 -6.78 -1.27 -20.24
N LEU A 338 -6.18 -1.37 -19.04
CA LEU A 338 -5.93 -0.24 -18.14
C LEU A 338 -4.44 0.13 -18.02
N ASP A 339 -3.53 -0.63 -18.64
CA ASP A 339 -2.09 -0.47 -18.43
C ASP A 339 -1.60 0.94 -18.73
N ALA A 340 -1.95 1.51 -19.88
CA ALA A 340 -1.52 2.86 -20.25
C ALA A 340 -1.98 3.93 -19.25
N LEU A 341 -3.17 3.76 -18.65
CA LEU A 341 -3.70 4.65 -17.64
C LEU A 341 -2.95 4.49 -16.31
N PHE A 342 -2.72 3.24 -15.88
CA PHE A 342 -2.02 2.97 -14.61
C PHE A 342 -0.54 3.36 -14.69
N ASP A 343 0.11 3.19 -15.83
CA ASP A 343 1.48 3.67 -16.05
C ASP A 343 1.56 5.20 -15.92
N ALA A 344 0.61 5.93 -16.51
CA ALA A 344 0.56 7.38 -16.39
C ALA A 344 0.28 7.85 -14.95
N LEU A 345 -0.60 7.17 -14.21
CA LEU A 345 -0.90 7.45 -12.80
C LEU A 345 0.30 7.13 -11.90
N SER A 346 0.95 6.00 -12.12
CA SER A 346 2.15 5.60 -11.38
C SER A 346 3.31 6.58 -11.59
N ALA A 347 3.51 7.06 -12.82
CA ALA A 347 4.52 8.07 -13.12
C ALA A 347 4.24 9.41 -12.40
N ALA A 348 2.97 9.85 -12.37
CA ALA A 348 2.57 11.06 -11.67
C ALA A 348 2.72 10.93 -10.14
N ASP A 349 2.38 9.77 -9.56
CA ASP A 349 2.54 9.47 -8.14
C ASP A 349 4.03 9.48 -7.73
N LYS A 350 4.89 8.81 -8.51
CA LYS A 350 6.35 8.84 -8.32
C LYS A 350 6.89 10.27 -8.32
N GLN A 351 6.47 11.09 -9.29
CA GLN A 351 6.89 12.49 -9.38
C GLN A 351 6.45 13.29 -8.15
N SER A 352 5.21 13.09 -7.68
CA SER A 352 4.69 13.74 -6.48
C SER A 352 5.49 13.37 -5.22
N ARG A 353 5.79 12.07 -5.03
CA ARG A 353 6.58 11.58 -3.90
C ARG A 353 8.01 12.11 -3.89
N LEU A 354 8.63 12.23 -5.06
CA LEU A 354 9.97 12.83 -5.20
C LEU A 354 9.99 14.33 -4.87
N GLN A 355 8.86 15.05 -5.08
CA GLN A 355 8.75 16.46 -4.70
C GLN A 355 8.54 16.66 -3.19
N GLN A 356 7.99 15.66 -2.50
CA GLN A 356 7.70 15.71 -1.06
C GLN A 356 8.87 15.19 -0.20
N ALA A 357 9.76 14.35 -0.78
CA ALA A 357 10.95 13.80 -0.13
C ALA A 357 12.14 14.80 -0.17
#